data_09c5489fdc2a0bc21669f2d98481703a
#
_entry.id   09c5489fdc2a0bc21669f2d98481703a
#
_cell.length_a   1.000
_cell.length_b   1.000
_cell.length_c   1.000
_cell.angle_alpha   90.00
_cell.angle_beta   90.00
_cell.angle_gamma   90.00
#
_symmetry.space_group_name_H-M   'P 1'
#
loop_
_entity.id
_entity.type
_entity.pdbx_description
1 polymer ?
#
loop_
_entity_poly.entity_id
_entity_poly.type
_entity_poly.pdbx_seq_one_letter_code
_entity_poly.pdbx_strand_id
1 'polypeptide(L)'
;MPQNRPYFNYSFKQLEEEFDNNQNNQEVLEKIANELSFRKSKKAVLLKDKITNTFITAFPNITKHKRAEEKNIETNKTPEFIENDASQQIFEKLELNKILQRSLTNKTTDILSAWGALEILSPVTFNKKEDLLKVKDTKRKIIYNLDKDVLPWLDKTKPKALPQSRIFYHIVLGVIDYGKVIDALLQVYGDSNPNQKIPQSMALAATAIVDSKGILIENSPITISSFAWGIEKALHGDLNNLETWGKEQIAIVSTLEEHLKQLDEYGNPIPVNSNMIFSAKQWLFKKLNIPDFFVKNELFVLRDDVYYMLDAPDNLLLNSFYLDDINAVKQMFVNNHATSALKKYLGLTQQSGKCNILDNIDQLEQLVSPQMMPKAKWPGKGNYPLVLLQQAAVNAAKNYQGDNGILAVNGPPGTGKTTLLRDLVADIVEQRAEVLSTFDDPETAFVNSGVRTKAGNGWLHFYKMSPKVKGYEIVFASSNNKACLLYTSPSPRDISGS
;
A
#
# COMPACT_ATOMS: atom_id res chain seq x y z
N MET A 1 -10.72 -25.88 8.55
CA MET A 1 -11.79 -25.41 9.47
C MET A 1 -11.09 -24.70 10.60
N PRO A 2 -11.49 -23.50 11.00
CA PRO A 2 -10.91 -22.88 12.19
C PRO A 2 -11.35 -23.73 13.39
N GLN A 3 -10.42 -24.40 14.02
CA GLN A 3 -10.64 -25.36 15.12
C GLN A 3 -11.31 -24.77 16.38
N ASN A 4 -11.68 -23.48 16.36
CA ASN A 4 -12.19 -22.77 17.56
C ASN A 4 -13.57 -22.10 17.40
N ARG A 5 -14.32 -22.32 16.30
CA ARG A 5 -15.65 -21.72 16.07
C ARG A 5 -16.68 -22.76 15.64
N PRO A 6 -17.16 -23.63 16.54
CA PRO A 6 -18.05 -24.73 16.19
C PRO A 6 -19.41 -24.25 15.64
N TYR A 7 -19.83 -23.03 15.94
CA TYR A 7 -21.11 -22.44 15.52
C TYR A 7 -21.02 -21.47 14.34
N PHE A 8 -19.88 -21.43 13.65
CA PHE A 8 -19.65 -20.50 12.55
C PHE A 8 -20.74 -20.57 11.46
N ASN A 9 -21.18 -21.78 11.09
CA ASN A 9 -22.20 -22.02 10.05
C ASN A 9 -23.64 -21.94 10.54
N TYR A 10 -23.87 -21.66 11.83
CA TYR A 10 -25.22 -21.60 12.38
C TYR A 10 -25.90 -20.30 11.96
N SER A 11 -27.17 -20.38 11.53
CA SER A 11 -28.04 -19.23 11.38
C SER A 11 -28.35 -18.63 12.76
N PHE A 12 -28.81 -17.37 12.79
CA PHE A 12 -29.17 -16.74 14.08
C PHE A 12 -30.24 -17.55 14.84
N LYS A 13 -31.23 -18.10 14.11
CA LYS A 13 -32.29 -18.93 14.70
C LYS A 13 -31.76 -20.21 15.33
N GLN A 14 -30.80 -20.85 14.69
CA GLN A 14 -30.13 -22.04 15.23
C GLN A 14 -29.30 -21.74 16.50
N LEU A 15 -28.64 -20.55 16.54
CA LEU A 15 -27.93 -20.12 17.76
C LEU A 15 -28.90 -19.81 18.92
N GLU A 16 -30.08 -19.28 18.63
CA GLU A 16 -31.13 -19.02 19.61
C GLU A 16 -31.73 -20.32 20.14
N GLU A 17 -32.01 -21.29 19.28
CA GLU A 17 -32.46 -22.64 19.64
C GLU A 17 -31.40 -23.38 20.46
N GLU A 18 -30.12 -23.27 20.12
CA GLU A 18 -29.02 -23.89 20.85
C GLU A 18 -28.83 -23.26 22.23
N PHE A 19 -29.01 -21.94 22.35
CA PHE A 19 -29.02 -21.24 23.61
C PHE A 19 -30.17 -21.70 24.51
N ASP A 20 -31.40 -21.77 23.97
CA ASP A 20 -32.60 -22.14 24.73
C ASP A 20 -32.51 -23.60 25.26
N ASN A 21 -31.88 -24.49 24.51
CA ASN A 21 -31.72 -25.91 24.86
C ASN A 21 -30.56 -26.16 25.85
N ASN A 22 -29.61 -25.21 25.99
CA ASN A 22 -28.37 -25.43 26.74
C ASN A 22 -28.10 -24.36 27.81
N GLN A 23 -29.13 -23.75 28.39
CA GLN A 23 -29.00 -22.68 29.40
C GLN A 23 -28.19 -23.06 30.67
N ASN A 24 -28.06 -24.35 30.95
CA ASN A 24 -27.30 -24.87 32.10
C ASN A 24 -25.94 -25.45 31.70
N ASN A 25 -25.53 -25.33 30.42
CA ASN A 25 -24.24 -25.84 29.94
C ASN A 25 -23.28 -24.69 29.68
N GLN A 26 -22.37 -24.45 30.64
CA GLN A 26 -21.39 -23.36 30.57
C GLN A 26 -20.56 -23.36 29.27
N GLU A 27 -20.03 -24.51 28.87
CA GLU A 27 -19.13 -24.61 27.71
C GLU A 27 -19.83 -24.27 26.39
N VAL A 28 -21.11 -24.67 26.28
CA VAL A 28 -21.94 -24.34 25.12
C VAL A 28 -22.26 -22.85 25.08
N LEU A 29 -22.63 -22.27 26.22
CA LEU A 29 -22.93 -20.84 26.34
C LEU A 29 -21.70 -19.96 26.02
N GLU A 30 -20.51 -20.34 26.50
CA GLU A 30 -19.24 -19.62 26.14
C GLU A 30 -18.94 -19.67 24.63
N LYS A 31 -19.14 -20.82 24.00
CA LYS A 31 -18.94 -20.99 22.57
C LYS A 31 -19.94 -20.17 21.75
N ILE A 32 -21.22 -20.12 22.17
CA ILE A 32 -22.25 -19.29 21.51
C ILE A 32 -21.94 -17.80 21.72
N ALA A 33 -21.57 -17.37 22.93
CA ALA A 33 -21.21 -16.00 23.24
C ALA A 33 -19.99 -15.54 22.43
N ASN A 34 -19.00 -16.41 22.25
CA ASN A 34 -17.84 -16.18 21.42
C ASN A 34 -18.25 -16.00 19.95
N GLU A 35 -19.09 -16.89 19.41
CA GLU A 35 -19.60 -16.76 18.03
C GLU A 35 -20.38 -15.45 17.82
N LEU A 36 -21.23 -15.06 18.78
CA LEU A 36 -22.00 -13.82 18.72
C LEU A 36 -21.13 -12.56 18.79
N SER A 37 -19.92 -12.64 19.36
CA SER A 37 -18.99 -11.51 19.40
C SER A 37 -18.50 -11.10 18.00
N PHE A 38 -18.54 -11.99 17.03
CA PHE A 38 -18.20 -11.74 15.64
C PHE A 38 -19.39 -11.26 14.77
N ARG A 39 -20.61 -11.26 15.34
CA ARG A 39 -21.85 -10.89 14.62
C ARG A 39 -22.36 -9.53 15.07
N LYS A 40 -22.39 -8.55 14.15
CA LYS A 40 -22.73 -7.13 14.45
C LYS A 40 -24.22 -6.79 14.40
N SER A 41 -25.12 -7.75 14.21
CA SER A 41 -26.56 -7.48 14.13
C SER A 41 -27.16 -7.11 15.51
N LYS A 42 -28.19 -6.25 15.54
CA LYS A 42 -28.91 -5.90 16.79
C LYS A 42 -29.43 -7.14 17.53
N LYS A 43 -29.88 -8.17 16.78
CA LYS A 43 -30.33 -9.43 17.37
C LYS A 43 -29.20 -10.21 18.03
N ALA A 44 -27.98 -10.20 17.44
CA ALA A 44 -26.83 -10.87 18.02
C ALA A 44 -26.38 -10.22 19.33
N VAL A 45 -26.44 -8.90 19.42
CA VAL A 45 -26.14 -8.15 20.67
C VAL A 45 -27.15 -8.52 21.75
N LEU A 46 -28.45 -8.51 21.46
CA LEU A 46 -29.50 -8.87 22.41
C LEU A 46 -29.39 -10.32 22.91
N LEU A 47 -29.05 -11.27 22.05
CA LEU A 47 -28.84 -12.66 22.46
C LEU A 47 -27.59 -12.81 23.31
N LYS A 48 -26.53 -12.08 23.00
CA LYS A 48 -25.31 -12.06 23.82
C LYS A 48 -25.59 -11.51 25.24
N ASP A 49 -26.41 -10.47 25.35
CA ASP A 49 -26.82 -9.91 26.65
C ASP A 49 -27.67 -10.91 27.44
N LYS A 50 -28.57 -11.65 26.78
CA LYS A 50 -29.32 -12.75 27.40
C LYS A 50 -28.40 -13.84 27.95
N ILE A 51 -27.42 -14.28 27.17
CA ILE A 51 -26.42 -15.27 27.60
C ILE A 51 -25.63 -14.76 28.80
N THR A 52 -25.20 -13.51 28.79
CA THR A 52 -24.47 -12.90 29.93
C THR A 52 -25.31 -12.89 31.18
N ASN A 53 -26.59 -12.56 31.10
CA ASN A 53 -27.51 -12.60 32.25
C ASN A 53 -27.75 -14.03 32.74
N THR A 54 -27.86 -15.01 31.84
CA THR A 54 -27.97 -16.42 32.18
C THR A 54 -26.71 -16.94 32.91
N PHE A 55 -25.52 -16.52 32.46
CA PHE A 55 -24.28 -16.82 33.18
C PHE A 55 -24.28 -16.32 34.63
N ILE A 56 -24.73 -15.08 34.86
CA ILE A 56 -24.77 -14.47 36.18
C ILE A 56 -25.75 -15.23 37.12
N THR A 57 -26.87 -15.72 36.57
CA THR A 57 -27.91 -16.39 37.35
C THR A 57 -27.67 -17.89 37.51
N ALA A 58 -27.21 -18.58 36.49
CA ALA A 58 -27.03 -20.04 36.50
C ALA A 58 -25.69 -20.48 37.11
N PHE A 59 -24.66 -19.62 37.10
CA PHE A 59 -23.31 -19.95 37.58
C PHE A 59 -22.78 -18.94 38.59
N PRO A 60 -23.43 -18.72 39.76
CA PRO A 60 -23.08 -17.67 40.72
C PRO A 60 -21.72 -17.83 41.38
N ASN A 61 -21.15 -19.04 41.38
CA ASN A 61 -19.85 -19.31 42.02
C ASN A 61 -18.65 -18.85 41.17
N ILE A 62 -18.80 -18.73 39.84
CA ILE A 62 -17.73 -18.31 38.95
C ILE A 62 -17.56 -16.79 39.00
N THR A 63 -18.65 -16.06 39.11
CA THR A 63 -18.63 -14.60 39.29
C THR A 63 -18.06 -14.19 40.67
N LYS A 64 -18.17 -15.05 41.69
CA LYS A 64 -17.51 -14.82 42.98
C LYS A 64 -16.01 -15.08 42.95
N HIS A 65 -15.52 -16.05 42.18
CA HIS A 65 -14.07 -16.30 42.03
C HIS A 65 -13.38 -15.16 41.27
N LYS A 66 -13.94 -14.67 40.16
CA LYS A 66 -13.38 -13.50 39.47
C LYS A 66 -13.39 -12.23 40.31
N ARG A 67 -14.44 -12.01 41.12
CA ARG A 67 -14.48 -10.90 42.10
C ARG A 67 -13.58 -11.11 43.31
N ALA A 68 -13.25 -12.36 43.67
CA ALA A 68 -12.33 -12.66 44.76
C ALA A 68 -10.86 -12.53 44.35
N GLU A 69 -10.51 -12.79 43.11
CA GLU A 69 -9.17 -12.50 42.56
C GLU A 69 -8.92 -11.00 42.43
N GLU A 70 -9.94 -10.21 42.08
CA GLU A 70 -9.84 -8.74 42.08
C GLU A 70 -9.80 -8.14 43.51
N LYS A 71 -10.37 -8.81 44.53
CA LYS A 71 -10.35 -8.34 45.92
C LYS A 71 -9.14 -8.80 46.76
N ASN A 72 -8.42 -9.84 46.35
CA ASN A 72 -7.22 -10.30 47.04
C ASN A 72 -5.95 -9.49 46.75
N ILE A 73 -6.06 -8.47 45.90
CA ILE A 73 -4.98 -7.50 45.66
C ILE A 73 -5.11 -6.26 46.58
N GLU A 74 -6.22 -6.10 47.32
CA GLU A 74 -6.49 -4.90 48.12
C GLU A 74 -6.35 -5.04 49.66
N THR A 75 -5.94 -6.18 50.19
CA THR A 75 -5.81 -6.30 51.66
C THR A 75 -4.43 -6.75 52.08
N ASN A 76 -3.44 -5.84 51.96
CA ASN A 76 -2.26 -5.81 52.85
C ASN A 76 -1.53 -4.47 52.73
N LYS A 77 -2.05 -3.44 53.41
CA LYS A 77 -1.25 -2.26 53.84
C LYS A 77 -1.85 -1.66 55.09
N THR A 78 -1.07 -1.68 56.15
CA THR A 78 -1.18 -0.87 57.34
C THR A 78 -1.10 0.62 57.04
N PRO A 79 -1.75 1.50 57.81
CA PRO A 79 -1.92 2.91 57.46
C PRO A 79 -0.76 3.76 57.94
N GLU A 80 -0.11 4.45 57.01
CA GLU A 80 0.63 5.69 57.34
C GLU A 80 0.84 6.55 56.08
N PHE A 81 0.55 7.85 56.26
CA PHE A 81 0.83 8.99 55.37
C PHE A 81 -0.14 9.28 54.18
N ILE A 82 -1.01 10.24 54.53
CA ILE A 82 -1.75 11.10 53.61
C ILE A 82 -0.74 12.09 52.97
N GLU A 83 -0.33 11.82 51.75
CA GLU A 83 0.19 12.76 50.74
C GLU A 83 0.66 11.94 49.53
N ASN A 84 -0.24 11.67 48.56
CA ASN A 84 0.16 11.28 47.20
C ASN A 84 -1.03 10.86 46.30
N ASP A 85 -2.22 11.38 46.52
CA ASP A 85 -3.39 11.02 45.69
C ASP A 85 -3.26 11.57 44.25
N ALA A 86 -2.63 12.74 44.05
CA ALA A 86 -2.42 13.32 42.75
C ALA A 86 -1.33 12.62 41.93
N SER A 87 -0.27 12.12 42.58
CA SER A 87 0.84 11.43 41.91
C SER A 87 0.44 10.03 41.48
N GLN A 88 -0.37 9.32 42.28
CA GLN A 88 -0.88 7.99 41.94
C GLN A 88 -1.88 8.05 40.79
N GLN A 89 -2.80 9.01 40.78
CA GLN A 89 -3.72 9.24 39.64
C GLN A 89 -2.98 9.62 38.35
N ILE A 90 -1.87 10.34 38.42
CA ILE A 90 -1.03 10.65 37.29
C ILE A 90 -0.30 9.39 36.80
N PHE A 91 0.21 8.55 37.71
CA PHE A 91 0.86 7.27 37.34
C PHE A 91 -0.12 6.28 36.71
N GLU A 92 -1.30 6.10 37.28
CA GLU A 92 -2.36 5.24 36.72
C GLU A 92 -2.83 5.73 35.35
N LYS A 93 -2.97 7.05 35.18
CA LYS A 93 -3.31 7.65 33.89
C LYS A 93 -2.20 7.50 32.85
N LEU A 94 -0.92 7.52 33.26
CA LEU A 94 0.22 7.26 32.42
C LEU A 94 0.34 5.79 32.01
N GLU A 95 0.10 4.86 32.92
CA GLU A 95 0.09 3.41 32.63
C GLU A 95 -1.10 3.04 31.74
N LEU A 96 -2.30 3.56 32.02
CA LEU A 96 -3.48 3.37 31.15
C LEU A 96 -3.25 3.93 29.75
N ASN A 97 -2.62 5.09 29.63
CA ASN A 97 -2.23 5.67 28.33
C ASN A 97 -1.17 4.82 27.60
N LYS A 98 -0.22 4.22 28.33
CA LYS A 98 0.77 3.30 27.73
C LYS A 98 0.10 2.00 27.24
N ILE A 99 -0.85 1.44 27.99
CA ILE A 99 -1.61 0.26 27.60
C ILE A 99 -2.50 0.56 26.39
N LEU A 100 -3.19 1.71 26.41
CA LEU A 100 -4.00 2.19 25.28
C LEU A 100 -3.11 2.44 24.05
N GLN A 101 -1.96 3.07 24.21
CA GLN A 101 -1.02 3.29 23.11
C GLN A 101 -0.47 1.96 22.53
N ARG A 102 -0.14 0.98 23.37
CA ARG A 102 0.27 -0.35 22.92
C ARG A 102 -0.83 -1.07 22.14
N SER A 103 -2.08 -1.02 22.60
CA SER A 103 -3.22 -1.62 21.89
C SER A 103 -3.53 -0.92 20.57
N LEU A 104 -3.39 0.41 20.51
CA LEU A 104 -3.56 1.19 19.30
C LEU A 104 -2.41 0.97 18.30
N THR A 105 -1.19 0.81 18.79
CA THR A 105 -0.01 0.52 17.94
C THR A 105 -0.15 -0.86 17.28
N ASN A 106 -0.60 -1.88 18.03
CA ASN A 106 -0.86 -3.20 17.47
C ASN A 106 -1.93 -3.14 16.36
N LYS A 107 -3.05 -2.45 16.61
CA LYS A 107 -4.11 -2.29 15.60
C LYS A 107 -3.62 -1.60 14.33
N THR A 108 -2.71 -0.64 14.43
CA THR A 108 -2.13 0.07 13.28
C THR A 108 -1.18 -0.82 12.50
N THR A 109 -0.31 -1.56 13.19
CA THR A 109 0.59 -2.52 12.54
C THR A 109 -0.19 -3.61 11.83
N ASP A 110 -1.30 -4.08 12.39
CA ASP A 110 -2.19 -5.06 11.76
C ASP A 110 -2.82 -4.53 10.47
N ILE A 111 -3.29 -3.28 10.45
CA ILE A 111 -3.83 -2.63 9.25
C ILE A 111 -2.76 -2.54 8.15
N LEU A 112 -1.56 -2.06 8.51
CA LEU A 112 -0.45 -1.92 7.57
C LEU A 112 0.06 -3.28 7.09
N SER A 113 0.04 -4.30 7.95
CA SER A 113 0.39 -5.67 7.59
C SER A 113 -0.63 -6.26 6.61
N ALA A 114 -1.92 -6.02 6.83
CA ALA A 114 -2.97 -6.44 5.91
C ALA A 114 -2.83 -5.75 4.53
N TRP A 115 -2.51 -4.44 4.50
CA TRP A 115 -2.23 -3.76 3.23
C TRP A 115 -0.98 -4.32 2.54
N GLY A 116 0.10 -4.56 3.28
CA GLY A 116 1.30 -5.20 2.72
C GLY A 116 1.01 -6.59 2.14
N ALA A 117 0.19 -7.40 2.81
CA ALA A 117 -0.23 -8.71 2.31
C ALA A 117 -1.05 -8.59 1.01
N LEU A 118 -1.98 -7.62 0.92
CA LEU A 118 -2.73 -7.36 -0.30
C LEU A 118 -1.81 -6.95 -1.46
N GLU A 119 -0.83 -6.08 -1.23
CA GLU A 119 0.13 -5.66 -2.26
C GLU A 119 1.02 -6.83 -2.71
N ILE A 120 1.46 -7.68 -1.80
CA ILE A 120 2.26 -8.88 -2.12
C ILE A 120 1.45 -9.87 -2.95
N LEU A 121 0.19 -10.09 -2.60
CA LEU A 121 -0.68 -11.07 -3.26
C LEU A 121 -1.39 -10.53 -4.52
N SER A 122 -1.13 -9.28 -4.92
CA SER A 122 -1.68 -8.64 -6.10
C SER A 122 -0.59 -8.39 -7.18
N PRO A 123 -0.14 -9.43 -7.89
CA PRO A 123 0.93 -9.29 -8.87
C PRO A 123 0.48 -8.55 -10.12
N VAL A 124 1.43 -8.06 -10.89
CA VAL A 124 1.17 -7.68 -12.28
C VAL A 124 0.88 -8.94 -13.08
N THR A 125 -0.33 -9.04 -13.62
CA THR A 125 -0.78 -10.19 -14.42
C THR A 125 -0.79 -9.88 -15.91
N PHE A 126 -0.67 -10.93 -16.72
CA PHE A 126 -0.76 -10.85 -18.18
C PHE A 126 -1.55 -12.04 -18.73
N ASN A 127 -2.20 -11.84 -19.87
CA ASN A 127 -2.93 -12.89 -20.57
C ASN A 127 -2.12 -13.50 -21.71
N LYS A 128 -1.32 -12.67 -22.38
CA LYS A 128 -0.45 -13.05 -23.49
C LYS A 128 0.96 -12.54 -23.23
N LYS A 129 1.97 -13.26 -23.70
CA LYS A 129 3.40 -12.89 -23.53
C LYS A 129 3.69 -11.49 -24.10
N GLU A 130 2.99 -11.11 -25.15
CA GLU A 130 3.11 -9.81 -25.80
C GLU A 130 2.68 -8.64 -24.91
N ASP A 131 1.82 -8.90 -23.92
CA ASP A 131 1.35 -7.89 -22.97
C ASP A 131 2.46 -7.40 -22.04
N LEU A 132 3.50 -8.22 -21.85
CA LEU A 132 4.66 -7.89 -21.00
C LEU A 132 5.55 -6.80 -21.61
N LEU A 133 5.56 -6.68 -22.93
CA LEU A 133 6.31 -5.64 -23.62
C LEU A 133 5.40 -4.41 -23.79
N LYS A 134 5.63 -3.38 -23.00
CA LYS A 134 4.85 -2.11 -22.98
C LYS A 134 4.96 -1.27 -24.27
N VAL A 135 5.67 -1.76 -25.29
CA VAL A 135 5.93 -1.03 -26.52
C VAL A 135 4.72 -1.11 -27.45
N LYS A 136 4.24 0.03 -27.93
CA LYS A 136 3.14 0.12 -28.93
C LYS A 136 3.53 -0.45 -30.30
N ASP A 137 4.81 -0.52 -30.60
CA ASP A 137 5.33 -1.02 -31.88
C ASP A 137 5.56 -2.53 -31.83
N THR A 138 4.71 -3.29 -32.49
CA THR A 138 4.80 -4.75 -32.59
C THR A 138 6.10 -5.24 -33.23
N LYS A 139 6.77 -4.43 -34.06
CA LYS A 139 8.05 -4.76 -34.68
C LYS A 139 9.22 -4.83 -33.69
N ARG A 140 9.06 -4.25 -32.50
CA ARG A 140 10.05 -4.28 -31.42
C ARG A 140 9.81 -5.38 -30.40
N LYS A 141 8.71 -6.13 -30.50
CA LYS A 141 8.32 -7.19 -29.57
C LYS A 141 8.72 -8.54 -30.12
N ILE A 142 9.95 -8.97 -29.86
CA ILE A 142 10.41 -10.30 -30.27
C ILE A 142 10.47 -11.19 -29.02
N ILE A 143 9.78 -12.34 -29.09
CA ILE A 143 9.71 -13.34 -28.04
C ILE A 143 10.40 -14.59 -28.57
N TYR A 144 11.36 -15.10 -27.83
CA TYR A 144 12.07 -16.35 -28.08
C TYR A 144 11.61 -17.39 -27.06
N ASN A 145 11.05 -18.51 -27.53
CA ASN A 145 10.66 -19.62 -26.66
C ASN A 145 11.86 -20.55 -26.49
N LEU A 146 12.39 -20.66 -25.27
CA LEU A 146 13.62 -21.41 -24.99
C LEU A 146 13.49 -22.93 -25.18
N ASP A 147 12.28 -23.44 -25.29
CA ASP A 147 12.04 -24.88 -25.58
C ASP A 147 12.28 -25.21 -27.06
N LYS A 148 12.30 -24.21 -27.96
CA LYS A 148 12.34 -24.39 -29.41
C LYS A 148 13.43 -23.57 -30.08
N ASP A 149 13.79 -22.44 -29.50
CA ASP A 149 14.66 -21.46 -30.11
C ASP A 149 16.06 -21.50 -29.49
N VAL A 150 17.07 -21.19 -30.29
CA VAL A 150 18.43 -20.96 -29.79
C VAL A 150 18.42 -19.68 -28.95
N LEU A 151 19.25 -19.61 -27.93
CA LEU A 151 19.41 -18.40 -27.13
C LEU A 151 19.71 -17.19 -28.04
N PRO A 152 18.95 -16.11 -27.98
CA PRO A 152 18.99 -15.04 -28.98
C PRO A 152 20.33 -14.31 -29.06
N TRP A 153 21.13 -14.31 -27.98
CA TRP A 153 22.49 -13.73 -28.00
C TRP A 153 23.52 -14.68 -28.62
N LEU A 154 23.24 -15.96 -28.77
CA LEU A 154 24.09 -16.93 -29.47
C LEU A 154 23.71 -17.08 -30.96
N ASP A 155 22.51 -16.65 -31.33
CA ASP A 155 22.02 -16.74 -32.70
C ASP A 155 22.70 -15.70 -33.59
N LYS A 156 23.48 -16.17 -34.55
CA LYS A 156 24.17 -15.32 -35.55
C LYS A 156 23.21 -14.70 -36.59
N THR A 157 22.00 -15.28 -36.71
CA THR A 157 20.98 -14.84 -37.67
C THR A 157 20.00 -13.84 -37.07
N LYS A 158 20.17 -13.48 -35.78
CA LYS A 158 19.29 -12.56 -35.07
C LYS A 158 19.12 -11.22 -35.79
N PRO A 159 17.93 -10.63 -35.78
CA PRO A 159 17.71 -9.32 -36.34
C PRO A 159 18.63 -8.27 -35.71
N LYS A 160 19.19 -7.38 -36.55
CA LYS A 160 20.01 -6.27 -36.06
C LYS A 160 19.21 -5.37 -35.10
N ALA A 161 19.92 -4.64 -34.25
CA ALA A 161 19.31 -3.61 -33.42
C ALA A 161 18.62 -2.56 -34.32
N LEU A 162 17.55 -1.98 -33.79
CA LEU A 162 16.94 -0.81 -34.43
C LEU A 162 17.93 0.36 -34.44
N PRO A 163 17.80 1.29 -35.42
CA PRO A 163 18.67 2.47 -35.48
C PRO A 163 18.73 3.17 -34.12
N GLN A 164 19.93 3.55 -33.71
CA GLN A 164 20.21 4.25 -32.46
C GLN A 164 19.74 3.49 -31.18
N SER A 165 19.68 2.14 -31.22
CA SER A 165 19.25 1.33 -30.08
C SER A 165 20.29 0.27 -29.72
N ARG A 166 20.30 -0.10 -28.43
CA ARG A 166 21.00 -1.25 -27.87
C ARG A 166 19.98 -2.34 -27.58
N ILE A 167 20.38 -3.60 -27.79
CA ILE A 167 19.53 -4.76 -27.52
C ILE A 167 19.79 -5.22 -26.09
N PHE A 168 18.71 -5.43 -25.35
CA PHE A 168 18.67 -6.14 -24.08
C PHE A 168 17.68 -7.30 -24.16
N TYR A 169 17.86 -8.27 -23.30
CA TYR A 169 16.98 -9.43 -23.22
C TYR A 169 16.52 -9.65 -21.78
N HIS A 170 15.20 -9.72 -21.58
CA HIS A 170 14.60 -10.13 -20.31
C HIS A 170 14.40 -11.64 -20.33
N ILE A 171 15.14 -12.37 -19.53
CA ILE A 171 14.98 -13.81 -19.31
C ILE A 171 13.91 -14.02 -18.28
N VAL A 172 12.82 -14.74 -18.64
CA VAL A 172 11.76 -15.08 -17.68
C VAL A 172 12.10 -16.40 -17.02
N LEU A 173 12.34 -16.38 -15.71
CA LEU A 173 12.75 -17.54 -14.91
C LEU A 173 11.58 -18.40 -14.40
N GLY A 174 10.35 -18.03 -14.78
CA GLY A 174 9.18 -18.85 -14.48
C GLY A 174 7.87 -18.09 -14.59
N VAL A 175 6.83 -18.83 -14.89
CA VAL A 175 5.45 -18.34 -15.06
C VAL A 175 4.53 -19.12 -14.13
N ILE A 176 3.67 -18.40 -13.41
CA ILE A 176 2.71 -18.94 -12.45
C ILE A 176 1.31 -18.74 -13.01
N ASP A 177 0.48 -19.76 -12.92
CA ASP A 177 -0.94 -19.71 -13.22
C ASP A 177 -1.66 -18.98 -12.07
N TYR A 178 -1.89 -17.67 -12.26
CA TYR A 178 -2.51 -16.81 -11.25
C TYR A 178 -3.91 -17.28 -10.88
N GLY A 179 -4.68 -17.77 -11.87
CA GLY A 179 -6.03 -18.26 -11.62
C GLY A 179 -6.07 -19.47 -10.68
N LYS A 180 -5.17 -20.42 -10.88
CA LYS A 180 -5.07 -21.58 -10.00
C LYS A 180 -4.66 -21.22 -8.57
N VAL A 181 -3.76 -20.24 -8.41
CA VAL A 181 -3.35 -19.75 -7.08
C VAL A 181 -4.53 -19.10 -6.38
N ILE A 182 -5.28 -18.22 -7.07
CA ILE A 182 -6.46 -17.58 -6.50
C ILE A 182 -7.51 -18.62 -6.10
N ASP A 183 -7.78 -19.60 -6.94
CA ASP A 183 -8.71 -20.68 -6.62
C ASP A 183 -8.30 -21.43 -5.33
N ALA A 184 -7.02 -21.80 -5.21
CA ALA A 184 -6.50 -22.44 -4.01
C ALA A 184 -6.61 -21.53 -2.76
N LEU A 185 -6.31 -20.24 -2.88
CA LEU A 185 -6.45 -19.28 -1.77
C LEU A 185 -7.91 -19.10 -1.33
N LEU A 186 -8.85 -19.03 -2.28
CA LEU A 186 -10.28 -18.99 -1.97
C LEU A 186 -10.74 -20.22 -1.21
N GLN A 187 -10.21 -21.41 -1.55
CA GLN A 187 -10.50 -22.63 -0.82
C GLN A 187 -9.91 -22.62 0.60
N VAL A 188 -8.67 -22.15 0.76
CA VAL A 188 -8.00 -22.05 2.07
C VAL A 188 -8.73 -21.08 3.00
N TYR A 189 -9.16 -19.93 2.49
CA TYR A 189 -9.81 -18.88 3.29
C TYR A 189 -11.34 -19.00 3.34
N GLY A 190 -11.92 -20.00 2.67
CA GLY A 190 -13.35 -20.31 2.75
C GLY A 190 -14.26 -19.31 2.06
N ASP A 191 -13.74 -18.52 1.12
CA ASP A 191 -14.56 -17.63 0.28
C ASP A 191 -15.05 -18.40 -0.95
N SER A 192 -16.23 -18.98 -0.83
CA SER A 192 -16.88 -19.75 -1.91
C SER A 192 -18.06 -18.97 -2.52
N ASN A 193 -17.78 -17.79 -3.08
CA ASN A 193 -18.78 -17.11 -3.88
C ASN A 193 -18.87 -17.79 -5.27
N PRO A 194 -19.92 -18.58 -5.56
CA PRO A 194 -20.01 -19.35 -6.81
C PRO A 194 -20.10 -18.47 -8.08
N ASN A 195 -20.35 -17.18 -7.92
CA ASN A 195 -20.40 -16.20 -9.01
C ASN A 195 -19.06 -15.48 -9.25
N GLN A 196 -18.02 -15.76 -8.46
CA GLN A 196 -16.73 -15.13 -8.63
C GLN A 196 -15.99 -15.74 -9.81
N LYS A 197 -15.77 -14.95 -10.85
CA LYS A 197 -14.96 -15.37 -12.00
C LYS A 197 -13.48 -15.39 -11.62
N ILE A 198 -12.89 -16.56 -11.62
CA ILE A 198 -11.45 -16.72 -11.44
C ILE A 198 -10.75 -16.16 -12.68
N PRO A 199 -9.76 -15.26 -12.52
CA PRO A 199 -9.04 -14.69 -13.64
C PRO A 199 -8.21 -15.75 -14.36
N GLN A 200 -8.27 -15.80 -15.69
CA GLN A 200 -7.42 -16.68 -16.51
C GLN A 200 -6.16 -15.92 -16.94
N SER A 201 -5.36 -15.53 -15.97
CA SER A 201 -4.13 -14.76 -16.21
C SER A 201 -2.93 -15.43 -15.58
N MET A 202 -1.76 -14.97 -15.98
CA MET A 202 -0.47 -15.48 -15.52
C MET A 202 0.30 -14.38 -14.79
N ALA A 203 1.20 -14.78 -13.90
CA ALA A 203 2.16 -13.90 -13.23
C ALA A 203 3.58 -14.41 -13.44
N LEU A 204 4.55 -13.50 -13.43
CA LEU A 204 5.96 -13.87 -13.50
C LEU A 204 6.49 -14.23 -12.12
N ALA A 205 7.36 -15.24 -12.03
CA ALA A 205 8.05 -15.60 -10.79
C ALA A 205 9.30 -14.75 -10.58
N ALA A 206 10.17 -14.66 -11.59
CA ALA A 206 11.34 -13.80 -11.58
C ALA A 206 11.79 -13.49 -13.01
N THR A 207 12.58 -12.43 -13.17
CA THR A 207 13.20 -12.03 -14.43
C THR A 207 14.65 -11.64 -14.22
N ALA A 208 15.48 -11.87 -15.26
CA ALA A 208 16.85 -11.38 -15.30
C ALA A 208 17.08 -10.62 -16.62
N ILE A 209 17.92 -9.58 -16.59
CA ILE A 209 18.25 -8.78 -17.77
C ILE A 209 19.70 -9.05 -18.17
N VAL A 210 19.88 -9.37 -19.45
CA VAL A 210 21.19 -9.49 -20.09
C VAL A 210 21.34 -8.56 -21.26
N ASP A 211 22.57 -8.20 -21.59
CA ASP A 211 22.92 -7.38 -22.74
C ASP A 211 22.84 -8.17 -24.06
N SER A 212 23.21 -7.54 -25.16
CA SER A 212 23.24 -8.15 -26.50
C SER A 212 24.19 -9.34 -26.64
N LYS A 213 25.11 -9.52 -25.70
CA LYS A 213 26.07 -10.65 -25.66
C LYS A 213 25.61 -11.75 -24.69
N GLY A 214 24.52 -11.54 -23.95
CA GLY A 214 24.03 -12.48 -22.95
C GLY A 214 24.69 -12.32 -21.58
N ILE A 215 25.36 -11.20 -21.31
CA ILE A 215 25.97 -10.91 -20.03
C ILE A 215 24.96 -10.16 -19.15
N LEU A 216 24.85 -10.54 -17.87
CA LEU A 216 24.02 -9.82 -16.90
C LEU A 216 24.44 -8.34 -16.82
N ILE A 217 23.45 -7.44 -16.79
CA ILE A 217 23.71 -6.01 -16.59
C ILE A 217 24.18 -5.76 -15.14
N GLU A 218 24.89 -4.64 -14.90
CA GLU A 218 25.48 -4.35 -13.59
C GLU A 218 24.45 -3.90 -12.55
N ASN A 219 23.47 -3.09 -12.96
CA ASN A 219 22.51 -2.48 -12.05
C ASN A 219 21.21 -3.27 -11.98
N SER A 220 20.91 -3.89 -10.83
CA SER A 220 19.66 -4.59 -10.55
C SER A 220 19.24 -5.57 -11.66
N PRO A 221 20.12 -6.53 -12.05
CA PRO A 221 19.84 -7.40 -13.18
C PRO A 221 18.66 -8.36 -12.94
N ILE A 222 18.32 -8.64 -11.69
CA ILE A 222 17.33 -9.65 -11.32
C ILE A 222 16.23 -9.04 -10.47
N THR A 223 14.99 -9.40 -10.80
CA THR A 223 13.82 -9.06 -9.99
C THR A 223 12.99 -10.31 -9.73
N ILE A 224 12.54 -10.47 -8.49
CA ILE A 224 11.70 -11.57 -8.05
C ILE A 224 10.32 -11.01 -7.70
N SER A 225 9.29 -11.77 -8.03
CA SER A 225 7.91 -11.44 -7.67
C SER A 225 7.66 -11.66 -6.18
N SER A 226 7.22 -10.62 -5.48
CA SER A 226 6.72 -10.72 -4.11
C SER A 226 5.56 -11.70 -4.01
N PHE A 227 4.71 -11.77 -5.05
CA PHE A 227 3.63 -12.73 -5.15
C PHE A 227 4.15 -14.17 -5.17
N ALA A 228 5.11 -14.48 -6.03
CA ALA A 228 5.70 -15.81 -6.11
C ALA A 228 6.26 -16.28 -4.75
N TRP A 229 6.92 -15.36 -4.03
CA TRP A 229 7.42 -15.62 -2.69
C TRP A 229 6.30 -15.77 -1.64
N GLY A 230 5.21 -15.01 -1.78
CA GLY A 230 4.11 -14.99 -0.82
C GLY A 230 3.15 -16.16 -0.93
N ILE A 231 3.11 -16.90 -2.05
CA ILE A 231 2.14 -17.99 -2.31
C ILE A 231 2.17 -19.04 -1.20
N GLU A 232 3.33 -19.58 -0.91
CA GLU A 232 3.48 -20.63 0.10
C GLU A 232 3.00 -20.17 1.47
N LYS A 233 3.43 -18.99 1.91
CA LYS A 233 3.02 -18.40 3.19
C LYS A 233 1.50 -18.17 3.25
N ALA A 234 0.92 -17.65 2.17
CA ALA A 234 -0.51 -17.42 2.09
C ALA A 234 -1.32 -18.72 2.13
N LEU A 235 -0.89 -19.78 1.44
CA LEU A 235 -1.53 -21.09 1.45
C LEU A 235 -1.52 -21.75 2.83
N HIS A 236 -0.52 -21.46 3.65
CA HIS A 236 -0.43 -21.95 5.04
C HIS A 236 -1.08 -21.02 6.07
N GLY A 237 -1.71 -19.92 5.64
CA GLY A 237 -2.35 -18.96 6.53
C GLY A 237 -1.38 -18.02 7.26
N ASP A 238 -0.10 -18.03 6.88
CA ASP A 238 0.97 -17.26 7.51
C ASP A 238 1.13 -15.87 6.89
N LEU A 239 0.05 -15.08 6.91
CA LEU A 239 0.03 -13.73 6.34
C LEU A 239 0.89 -12.73 7.12
N ASN A 240 1.13 -12.98 8.41
CA ASN A 240 1.93 -12.09 9.26
C ASN A 240 3.41 -12.07 8.86
N ASN A 241 3.94 -13.17 8.35
CA ASN A 241 5.32 -13.26 7.90
C ASN A 241 5.57 -12.69 6.50
N LEU A 242 4.54 -12.22 5.80
CA LEU A 242 4.70 -11.53 4.52
C LEU A 242 5.50 -10.21 4.65
N GLU A 243 5.61 -9.63 5.84
CA GLU A 243 6.44 -8.44 6.09
C GLU A 243 7.95 -8.70 6.01
N THR A 244 8.40 -9.96 6.03
CA THR A 244 9.83 -10.32 5.92
C THR A 244 10.36 -10.22 4.48
N TRP A 245 9.49 -9.96 3.49
CA TRP A 245 9.81 -9.89 2.07
C TRP A 245 11.07 -9.07 1.76
N GLY A 246 11.15 -7.84 2.25
CA GLY A 246 12.25 -6.94 1.93
C GLY A 246 13.64 -7.50 2.31
N LYS A 247 13.73 -8.31 3.37
CA LYS A 247 14.98 -8.97 3.81
C LYS A 247 15.26 -10.25 3.02
N GLU A 248 14.23 -11.07 2.82
CA GLU A 248 14.37 -12.35 2.11
C GLU A 248 14.65 -12.15 0.63
N GLN A 249 14.09 -11.12 0.01
CA GLN A 249 14.33 -10.75 -1.38
C GLN A 249 15.83 -10.58 -1.68
N ILE A 250 16.55 -9.86 -0.84
CA ILE A 250 17.99 -9.57 -1.03
C ILE A 250 18.79 -10.88 -1.11
N ALA A 251 18.54 -11.81 -0.20
CA ALA A 251 19.25 -13.09 -0.16
C ALA A 251 18.93 -13.96 -1.40
N ILE A 252 17.65 -13.96 -1.83
CA ILE A 252 17.23 -14.75 -2.99
C ILE A 252 17.83 -14.17 -4.28
N VAL A 253 17.82 -12.83 -4.44
CA VAL A 253 18.43 -12.15 -5.59
C VAL A 253 19.91 -12.44 -5.67
N SER A 254 20.65 -12.30 -4.56
CA SER A 254 22.10 -12.59 -4.51
C SER A 254 22.41 -14.02 -4.99
N THR A 255 21.65 -15.01 -4.50
CA THR A 255 21.89 -16.39 -4.92
C THR A 255 21.51 -16.63 -6.40
N LEU A 256 20.46 -15.99 -6.92
CA LEU A 256 20.13 -16.08 -8.35
C LEU A 256 21.22 -15.41 -9.22
N GLU A 257 21.82 -14.33 -8.75
CA GLU A 257 22.97 -13.72 -9.43
C GLU A 257 24.15 -14.68 -9.51
N GLU A 258 24.46 -15.41 -8.43
CA GLU A 258 25.52 -16.44 -8.43
C GLU A 258 25.24 -17.56 -9.44
N HIS A 259 23.97 -17.98 -9.62
CA HIS A 259 23.60 -18.95 -10.63
C HIS A 259 23.77 -18.46 -12.07
N LEU A 260 23.52 -17.17 -12.31
CA LEU A 260 23.49 -16.57 -13.65
C LEU A 260 24.77 -15.80 -14.00
N LYS A 261 25.61 -15.45 -13.03
CA LYS A 261 26.87 -14.70 -13.21
C LYS A 261 28.04 -15.65 -12.97
N GLN A 262 28.45 -16.37 -13.99
CA GLN A 262 29.63 -17.21 -13.93
C GLN A 262 30.80 -16.53 -14.65
N LEU A 263 32.02 -16.83 -14.22
CA LEU A 263 33.27 -16.28 -14.78
C LEU A 263 34.05 -17.39 -15.48
N ASP A 264 34.80 -17.00 -16.51
CA ASP A 264 35.77 -17.86 -17.15
C ASP A 264 37.06 -18.00 -16.30
N GLU A 265 38.03 -18.77 -16.79
CA GLU A 265 39.32 -18.99 -16.13
C GLU A 265 40.14 -17.69 -15.95
N TYR A 266 39.79 -16.64 -16.69
CA TYR A 266 40.43 -15.33 -16.67
C TYR A 266 39.67 -14.31 -15.84
N GLY A 267 38.54 -14.70 -15.23
CA GLY A 267 37.71 -13.82 -14.44
C GLY A 267 36.73 -12.95 -15.25
N ASN A 268 36.54 -13.20 -16.54
CA ASN A 268 35.57 -12.48 -17.36
C ASN A 268 34.18 -13.13 -17.24
N PRO A 269 33.08 -12.34 -17.25
CA PRO A 269 31.75 -12.90 -17.23
C PRO A 269 31.46 -13.67 -18.53
N ILE A 270 30.91 -14.88 -18.40
CA ILE A 270 30.48 -15.68 -19.52
C ILE A 270 29.00 -15.42 -19.84
N PRO A 271 28.59 -15.53 -21.13
CA PRO A 271 27.20 -15.41 -21.51
C PRO A 271 26.32 -16.43 -20.79
N VAL A 272 25.17 -15.99 -20.32
CA VAL A 272 24.17 -16.87 -19.72
C VAL A 272 23.77 -17.94 -20.73
N ASN A 273 23.82 -19.21 -20.33
CA ASN A 273 23.46 -20.37 -21.15
C ASN A 273 22.19 -21.07 -20.62
N SER A 274 21.66 -22.01 -21.39
CA SER A 274 20.42 -22.72 -21.07
C SER A 274 20.51 -23.50 -19.75
N ASN A 275 21.68 -24.07 -19.41
CA ASN A 275 21.86 -24.81 -18.16
C ASN A 275 21.81 -23.87 -16.95
N MET A 276 22.40 -22.68 -17.06
CA MET A 276 22.33 -21.64 -16.01
C MET A 276 20.89 -21.20 -15.78
N ILE A 277 20.12 -20.93 -16.85
CA ILE A 277 18.72 -20.53 -16.77
C ILE A 277 17.89 -21.66 -16.11
N PHE A 278 18.08 -22.89 -16.53
CA PHE A 278 17.34 -24.03 -15.99
C PHE A 278 17.67 -24.29 -14.52
N SER A 279 18.95 -24.24 -14.15
CA SER A 279 19.41 -24.38 -12.76
C SER A 279 18.85 -23.26 -11.86
N ALA A 280 18.92 -22.02 -12.33
CA ALA A 280 18.36 -20.86 -11.61
C ALA A 280 16.84 -21.02 -11.40
N LYS A 281 16.09 -21.44 -12.44
CA LYS A 281 14.65 -21.73 -12.33
C LYS A 281 14.36 -22.82 -11.31
N GLN A 282 15.04 -23.97 -11.41
CA GLN A 282 14.82 -25.09 -10.47
C GLN A 282 15.11 -24.67 -9.03
N TRP A 283 16.25 -24.01 -8.80
CA TRP A 283 16.59 -23.51 -7.48
C TRP A 283 15.54 -22.55 -6.95
N LEU A 284 15.08 -21.59 -7.77
CA LEU A 284 14.09 -20.59 -7.39
C LEU A 284 12.77 -21.24 -6.92
N PHE A 285 12.20 -22.14 -7.73
CA PHE A 285 10.93 -22.77 -7.40
C PHE A 285 11.04 -23.67 -6.17
N LYS A 286 12.17 -24.39 -6.01
CA LYS A 286 12.46 -25.16 -4.80
C LYS A 286 12.59 -24.24 -3.57
N LYS A 287 13.30 -23.11 -3.70
CA LYS A 287 13.49 -22.12 -2.61
C LYS A 287 12.18 -21.48 -2.19
N LEU A 288 11.31 -21.17 -3.13
CA LEU A 288 9.99 -20.56 -2.88
C LEU A 288 8.92 -21.59 -2.49
N ASN A 289 9.24 -22.87 -2.53
CA ASN A 289 8.33 -23.99 -2.21
C ASN A 289 6.98 -23.89 -2.95
N ILE A 290 7.03 -23.48 -4.24
CA ILE A 290 5.83 -23.34 -5.07
C ILE A 290 5.43 -24.71 -5.63
N PRO A 291 4.20 -25.20 -5.39
CA PRO A 291 3.71 -26.44 -5.97
C PRO A 291 3.74 -26.45 -7.50
N ASP A 292 4.20 -27.54 -8.09
CA ASP A 292 4.38 -27.68 -9.54
C ASP A 292 3.09 -27.43 -10.34
N PHE A 293 1.93 -27.74 -9.78
CA PHE A 293 0.65 -27.56 -10.47
C PHE A 293 0.26 -26.08 -10.69
N PHE A 294 0.91 -25.14 -9.97
CA PHE A 294 0.77 -23.70 -10.22
C PHE A 294 1.71 -23.20 -11.32
N VAL A 295 2.77 -23.98 -11.64
CA VAL A 295 3.82 -23.55 -12.54
C VAL A 295 3.45 -23.89 -13.99
N LYS A 296 3.52 -22.89 -14.87
CA LYS A 296 3.46 -23.13 -16.31
C LYS A 296 4.82 -23.60 -16.80
N ASN A 297 4.84 -24.64 -17.59
CA ASN A 297 6.08 -25.12 -18.20
C ASN A 297 6.47 -24.28 -19.42
N GLU A 298 6.68 -22.98 -19.17
CA GLU A 298 7.04 -22.01 -20.20
C GLU A 298 8.31 -21.29 -19.79
N LEU A 299 9.31 -21.32 -20.68
CA LEU A 299 10.53 -20.52 -20.59
C LEU A 299 10.66 -19.68 -21.84
N PHE A 300 10.82 -18.38 -21.69
CA PHE A 300 10.97 -17.49 -22.83
C PHE A 300 11.82 -16.26 -22.49
N VAL A 301 12.31 -15.62 -23.54
CA VAL A 301 13.08 -14.39 -23.46
C VAL A 301 12.37 -13.30 -24.25
N LEU A 302 12.27 -12.14 -23.67
CA LEU A 302 11.74 -10.96 -24.33
C LEU A 302 12.90 -10.07 -24.76
N ARG A 303 12.94 -9.70 -26.05
CA ARG A 303 13.90 -8.72 -26.55
C ARG A 303 13.35 -7.32 -26.36
N ASP A 304 14.20 -6.41 -25.88
CA ASP A 304 13.93 -4.97 -25.78
C ASP A 304 15.04 -4.18 -26.48
N ASP A 305 14.64 -3.37 -27.46
CA ASP A 305 15.54 -2.47 -28.19
C ASP A 305 15.44 -1.06 -27.56
N VAL A 306 16.37 -0.74 -26.66
CA VAL A 306 16.40 0.52 -25.90
C VAL A 306 17.25 1.56 -26.62
N TYR A 307 16.75 2.78 -26.71
CA TYR A 307 17.48 3.89 -27.34
C TYR A 307 18.82 4.11 -26.62
N TYR A 308 19.93 4.24 -27.37
CA TYR A 308 21.29 4.19 -26.82
C TYR A 308 21.62 5.32 -25.80
N MET A 309 20.88 6.46 -25.85
CA MET A 309 21.02 7.56 -24.88
C MET A 309 20.39 7.27 -23.52
N LEU A 310 19.56 6.22 -23.42
CA LEU A 310 18.94 5.79 -22.17
C LEU A 310 19.81 4.75 -21.48
N ASP A 311 19.65 4.62 -20.17
CA ASP A 311 20.24 3.53 -19.40
C ASP A 311 19.66 2.17 -19.82
N ALA A 312 20.15 1.08 -19.23
CA ALA A 312 19.56 -0.24 -19.41
C ALA A 312 18.05 -0.19 -19.06
N PRO A 313 17.22 -1.05 -19.68
CA PRO A 313 15.77 -1.06 -19.39
C PRO A 313 15.53 -1.41 -17.91
N ASP A 314 14.47 -0.85 -17.37
CA ASP A 314 13.97 -1.27 -16.06
C ASP A 314 13.53 -2.73 -16.12
N ASN A 315 13.67 -3.42 -15.00
CA ASN A 315 13.08 -4.74 -14.84
C ASN A 315 11.57 -4.70 -15.10
N LEU A 316 11.03 -5.79 -15.59
CA LEU A 316 9.59 -5.97 -15.66
C LEU A 316 9.03 -5.77 -14.25
N LEU A 317 8.07 -4.86 -14.10
CA LEU A 317 7.50 -4.53 -12.79
C LEU A 317 6.75 -5.76 -12.24
N LEU A 318 7.38 -6.46 -11.32
CA LEU A 318 6.84 -7.66 -10.67
C LEU A 318 6.24 -7.36 -9.30
N ASN A 319 6.64 -6.26 -8.69
CA ASN A 319 6.28 -5.92 -7.30
C ASN A 319 5.57 -4.57 -7.24
N SER A 320 4.72 -4.42 -6.24
CA SER A 320 4.14 -3.13 -5.91
C SER A 320 5.20 -2.20 -5.31
N PHE A 321 5.28 -0.98 -5.81
CA PHE A 321 6.15 0.07 -5.24
C PHE A 321 5.66 0.57 -3.87
N TYR A 322 4.44 0.25 -3.47
CA TYR A 322 3.91 0.62 -2.15
C TYR A 322 4.48 -0.20 -0.99
N LEU A 323 5.14 -1.34 -1.26
CA LEU A 323 5.66 -2.21 -0.20
C LEU A 323 6.72 -1.51 0.66
N ASP A 324 7.62 -0.76 0.02
CA ASP A 324 8.64 0.00 0.73
C ASP A 324 8.04 1.15 1.53
N ASP A 325 7.04 1.84 0.98
CA ASP A 325 6.30 2.90 1.66
C ASP A 325 5.54 2.37 2.88
N ILE A 326 4.85 1.23 2.75
CA ILE A 326 4.14 0.57 3.87
C ILE A 326 5.13 0.21 4.98
N ASN A 327 6.29 -0.34 4.63
CA ASN A 327 7.33 -0.67 5.60
C ASN A 327 7.90 0.58 6.28
N ALA A 328 8.17 1.65 5.52
CA ALA A 328 8.62 2.93 6.08
C ALA A 328 7.59 3.50 7.06
N VAL A 329 6.30 3.47 6.70
CA VAL A 329 5.21 3.90 7.59
C VAL A 329 5.13 3.06 8.85
N LYS A 330 5.27 1.73 8.77
CA LYS A 330 5.35 0.86 9.97
C LYS A 330 6.49 1.30 10.90
N GLN A 331 7.67 1.57 10.36
CA GLN A 331 8.81 2.04 11.15
C GLN A 331 8.55 3.40 11.79
N MET A 332 7.84 4.31 11.11
CA MET A 332 7.43 5.59 11.71
C MET A 332 6.54 5.38 12.96
N PHE A 333 5.64 4.39 12.95
CA PHE A 333 4.83 4.06 14.13
C PHE A 333 5.65 3.42 15.25
N VAL A 334 6.52 2.47 14.93
CA VAL A 334 7.41 1.82 15.90
C VAL A 334 8.30 2.84 16.61
N ASN A 335 8.82 3.82 15.86
CA ASN A 335 9.74 4.85 16.36
C ASN A 335 9.02 6.09 16.92
N ASN A 336 7.68 6.08 17.03
CA ASN A 336 6.86 7.23 17.45
C ASN A 336 7.04 8.51 16.59
N HIS A 337 7.42 8.38 15.35
CA HIS A 337 7.59 9.49 14.38
C HIS A 337 6.37 9.70 13.47
N ALA A 338 5.28 8.94 13.69
CA ALA A 338 4.07 9.06 12.88
C ALA A 338 3.40 10.44 13.08
N THR A 339 3.12 11.10 11.96
CA THR A 339 2.46 12.42 11.95
C THR A 339 1.01 12.33 12.43
N SER A 340 0.44 13.47 12.87
CA SER A 340 -0.97 13.52 13.28
C SER A 340 -1.91 13.18 12.13
N ALA A 341 -1.60 13.60 10.91
CA ALA A 341 -2.35 13.26 9.71
C ALA A 341 -2.39 11.75 9.45
N LEU A 342 -1.23 11.08 9.55
CA LEU A 342 -1.14 9.65 9.37
C LEU A 342 -1.92 8.87 10.44
N LYS A 343 -1.86 9.33 11.70
CA LYS A 343 -2.67 8.77 12.81
C LYS A 343 -4.17 8.93 12.56
N LYS A 344 -4.60 10.11 12.08
CA LYS A 344 -6.00 10.36 11.68
C LYS A 344 -6.43 9.45 10.52
N TYR A 345 -5.58 9.29 9.50
CA TYR A 345 -5.87 8.44 8.34
C TYR A 345 -6.08 6.97 8.72
N LEU A 346 -5.28 6.45 9.63
CA LEU A 346 -5.41 5.07 10.14
C LEU A 346 -6.48 4.91 11.24
N GLY A 347 -7.25 5.96 11.53
CA GLY A 347 -8.37 5.90 12.48
C GLY A 347 -7.94 5.79 13.95
N LEU A 348 -6.73 6.20 14.30
CA LEU A 348 -6.20 6.16 15.67
C LEU A 348 -6.67 7.33 16.53
N THR A 349 -7.20 8.37 15.92
CA THR A 349 -7.78 9.52 16.60
C THR A 349 -9.27 9.58 16.29
N GLN A 350 -10.10 9.70 17.33
CA GLN A 350 -11.52 9.92 17.13
C GLN A 350 -11.74 11.31 16.53
N GLN A 351 -12.46 11.36 15.43
CA GLN A 351 -12.99 12.62 14.90
C GLN A 351 -14.27 12.95 15.65
N SER A 352 -14.24 14.02 16.42
CA SER A 352 -15.46 14.63 16.99
C SER A 352 -16.12 15.50 15.91
N GLY A 353 -17.45 15.55 15.90
CA GLY A 353 -18.20 16.53 15.11
C GLY A 353 -18.41 16.15 13.63
N LYS A 354 -18.67 14.87 13.32
CA LYS A 354 -19.17 14.50 11.98
C LYS A 354 -20.52 15.17 11.73
N CYS A 355 -20.59 15.99 10.70
CA CYS A 355 -21.85 16.55 10.22
C CYS A 355 -22.19 16.00 8.85
N ASN A 356 -23.42 15.57 8.70
CA ASN A 356 -23.98 15.26 7.40
C ASN A 356 -24.56 16.55 6.78
N ILE A 357 -23.79 17.19 5.92
CA ILE A 357 -24.19 18.46 5.29
C ILE A 357 -25.39 18.32 4.35
N LEU A 358 -25.76 17.11 3.92
CA LEU A 358 -26.96 16.86 3.12
C LEU A 358 -28.24 16.96 3.97
N ASP A 359 -28.12 16.66 5.28
CA ASP A 359 -29.23 16.73 6.23
C ASP A 359 -29.20 18.03 7.04
N ASN A 360 -28.16 18.83 6.90
CA ASN A 360 -27.97 20.10 7.64
C ASN A 360 -27.70 21.25 6.67
N ILE A 361 -28.78 21.86 6.20
CA ILE A 361 -28.76 22.93 5.20
C ILE A 361 -28.03 24.17 5.74
N ASP A 362 -28.20 24.52 7.01
CA ASP A 362 -27.55 25.68 7.61
C ASP A 362 -26.01 25.56 7.57
N GLN A 363 -25.48 24.40 7.84
CA GLN A 363 -24.04 24.15 7.72
C GLN A 363 -23.54 24.16 6.27
N LEU A 364 -24.35 23.66 5.33
CA LEU A 364 -24.02 23.77 3.91
C LEU A 364 -23.99 25.21 3.45
N GLU A 365 -25.00 26.03 3.82
CA GLU A 365 -25.05 27.47 3.52
C GLU A 365 -23.85 28.20 4.11
N GLN A 366 -23.50 27.91 5.35
CA GLN A 366 -22.29 28.47 5.97
C GLN A 366 -21.03 28.12 5.19
N LEU A 367 -20.84 26.82 4.79
CA LEU A 367 -19.67 26.37 4.04
C LEU A 367 -19.55 27.06 2.67
N VAL A 368 -20.65 27.37 2.00
CA VAL A 368 -20.65 28.03 0.68
C VAL A 368 -20.86 29.53 0.75
N SER A 369 -20.85 30.13 1.95
CA SER A 369 -20.96 31.53 2.12
C SER A 369 -19.81 32.33 1.48
N PRO A 370 -19.98 33.57 1.07
CA PRO A 370 -18.95 34.38 0.43
C PRO A 370 -17.65 34.50 1.24
N GLN A 371 -17.74 34.48 2.57
CA GLN A 371 -16.59 34.59 3.48
C GLN A 371 -15.69 33.34 3.42
N MET A 372 -16.29 32.19 3.10
CA MET A 372 -15.57 30.90 3.01
C MET A 372 -14.95 30.68 1.64
N MET A 373 -15.33 31.45 0.62
CA MET A 373 -14.82 31.30 -0.73
C MET A 373 -13.30 31.58 -0.79
N PRO A 374 -12.56 30.82 -1.60
CA PRO A 374 -11.19 31.19 -1.97
C PRO A 374 -11.15 32.54 -2.68
N LYS A 375 -10.08 33.29 -2.49
CA LYS A 375 -9.88 34.58 -3.19
C LYS A 375 -9.62 34.40 -4.67
N ALA A 376 -8.98 33.31 -5.04
CA ALA A 376 -8.66 32.96 -6.42
C ALA A 376 -9.38 31.69 -6.90
N LYS A 377 -9.67 31.67 -8.19
CA LYS A 377 -10.16 30.49 -8.93
C LYS A 377 -9.24 30.21 -10.09
N TRP A 378 -9.19 28.93 -10.52
CA TRP A 378 -8.36 28.57 -11.67
C TRP A 378 -8.78 29.34 -12.92
N PRO A 379 -7.87 30.11 -13.54
CA PRO A 379 -8.19 30.88 -14.72
C PRO A 379 -8.34 29.95 -15.93
N GLY A 380 -9.43 30.11 -16.67
CA GLY A 380 -9.64 29.35 -17.90
C GLY A 380 -10.91 29.75 -18.61
N LYS A 381 -10.83 30.12 -19.90
CA LYS A 381 -12.00 30.37 -20.72
C LYS A 381 -12.74 29.04 -20.97
N GLY A 382 -14.08 29.03 -20.81
CA GLY A 382 -14.93 27.89 -21.06
C GLY A 382 -14.90 26.77 -20.01
N ASN A 383 -14.27 27.00 -18.87
CA ASN A 383 -14.36 26.10 -17.73
C ASN A 383 -15.70 26.22 -17.05
N TYR A 384 -16.32 25.09 -16.75
CA TYR A 384 -17.55 25.06 -15.96
C TYR A 384 -17.25 25.43 -14.50
N PRO A 385 -18.13 26.21 -13.85
CA PRO A 385 -18.00 26.51 -12.43
C PRO A 385 -18.13 25.22 -11.61
N LEU A 386 -17.57 25.23 -10.40
CA LEU A 386 -17.76 24.16 -9.46
C LEU A 386 -19.25 24.06 -9.07
N VAL A 387 -19.77 22.85 -8.97
CA VAL A 387 -21.10 22.63 -8.40
C VAL A 387 -21.07 22.77 -6.88
N LEU A 388 -22.22 22.97 -6.25
CA LEU A 388 -22.38 23.31 -4.84
C LEU A 388 -21.50 22.47 -3.88
N LEU A 389 -21.56 21.13 -4.00
CA LEU A 389 -20.76 20.23 -3.13
C LEU A 389 -19.26 20.27 -3.44
N GLN A 390 -18.85 20.51 -4.67
CA GLN A 390 -17.46 20.71 -5.02
C GLN A 390 -16.94 22.03 -4.40
N GLN A 391 -17.75 23.10 -4.46
CA GLN A 391 -17.40 24.36 -3.83
C GLN A 391 -17.31 24.23 -2.31
N ALA A 392 -18.26 23.53 -1.69
CA ALA A 392 -18.20 23.21 -0.26
C ALA A 392 -16.93 22.46 0.13
N ALA A 393 -16.50 21.49 -0.70
CA ALA A 393 -15.26 20.74 -0.46
C ALA A 393 -14.00 21.63 -0.56
N VAL A 394 -13.93 22.52 -1.55
CA VAL A 394 -12.83 23.49 -1.69
C VAL A 394 -12.80 24.45 -0.48
N ASN A 395 -13.95 24.98 -0.08
CA ASN A 395 -14.05 25.89 1.06
C ASN A 395 -13.69 25.20 2.38
N ALA A 396 -14.11 23.93 2.56
CA ALA A 396 -13.70 23.11 3.70
C ALA A 396 -12.18 22.88 3.72
N ALA A 397 -11.57 22.58 2.57
CA ALA A 397 -10.13 22.38 2.47
C ALA A 397 -9.32 23.61 2.87
N LYS A 398 -9.80 24.82 2.52
CA LYS A 398 -9.19 26.09 2.93
C LYS A 398 -9.05 26.21 4.45
N ASN A 399 -10.03 25.74 5.22
CA ASN A 399 -10.02 25.81 6.68
C ASN A 399 -9.06 24.78 7.33
N TYR A 400 -8.60 23.77 6.57
CA TYR A 400 -7.59 22.81 7.03
C TYR A 400 -6.14 23.29 6.78
N GLN A 401 -5.97 24.44 6.15
CA GLN A 401 -4.64 25.00 5.89
C GLN A 401 -3.99 25.41 7.22
N GLY A 402 -2.85 24.79 7.51
CA GLY A 402 -2.07 25.04 8.73
C GLY A 402 -2.28 24.07 9.90
N ASP A 403 -3.27 23.19 9.86
CA ASP A 403 -3.62 22.29 10.99
C ASP A 403 -3.40 20.81 10.71
N ASN A 404 -2.36 20.38 10.04
CA ASN A 404 -2.02 18.96 9.82
C ASN A 404 -3.27 18.05 9.65
N GLY A 405 -4.28 18.56 8.92
CA GLY A 405 -5.57 17.91 8.71
C GLY A 405 -5.56 16.90 7.57
N ILE A 406 -6.59 16.08 7.53
CA ILE A 406 -6.92 15.24 6.37
C ILE A 406 -8.33 15.56 5.93
N LEU A 407 -8.51 15.87 4.66
CA LEU A 407 -9.81 15.99 4.02
C LEU A 407 -9.95 14.90 2.96
N ALA A 408 -10.89 13.98 3.16
CA ALA A 408 -11.22 12.97 2.17
C ALA A 408 -12.38 13.45 1.27
N VAL A 409 -12.16 13.49 -0.04
CA VAL A 409 -13.19 13.83 -1.03
C VAL A 409 -13.55 12.57 -1.80
N ASN A 410 -14.72 12.02 -1.52
CA ASN A 410 -15.25 10.85 -2.20
C ASN A 410 -16.37 11.23 -3.19
N GLY A 411 -16.45 10.49 -4.28
CA GLY A 411 -17.50 10.66 -5.28
C GLY A 411 -17.32 9.66 -6.43
N PRO A 412 -18.39 9.31 -7.15
CA PRO A 412 -18.33 8.42 -8.31
C PRO A 412 -17.37 8.94 -9.39
N PRO A 413 -16.94 8.08 -10.33
CA PRO A 413 -16.22 8.52 -11.53
C PRO A 413 -17.00 9.61 -12.29
N GLY A 414 -16.29 10.62 -12.81
CA GLY A 414 -16.91 11.71 -13.58
C GLY A 414 -17.50 12.86 -12.77
N THR A 415 -17.52 12.81 -11.43
CA THR A 415 -18.09 13.88 -10.59
C THR A 415 -17.17 15.09 -10.42
N GLY A 416 -16.10 15.21 -11.21
CA GLY A 416 -15.22 16.37 -11.19
C GLY A 416 -14.30 16.52 -9.97
N LYS A 417 -14.00 15.42 -9.25
CA LYS A 417 -13.04 15.44 -8.13
C LYS A 417 -11.69 16.07 -8.51
N THR A 418 -11.22 15.79 -9.72
CA THR A 418 -9.97 16.35 -10.23
C THR A 418 -10.12 17.87 -10.53
N THR A 419 -11.32 18.32 -10.89
CA THR A 419 -11.57 19.75 -11.22
C THR A 419 -11.44 20.63 -9.99
N LEU A 420 -11.93 20.16 -8.82
CA LEU A 420 -11.85 20.97 -7.59
C LEU A 420 -10.40 21.21 -7.12
N LEU A 421 -9.46 20.29 -7.45
CA LEU A 421 -8.05 20.46 -7.10
C LEU A 421 -7.44 21.71 -7.77
N ARG A 422 -7.92 22.10 -8.96
CA ARG A 422 -7.45 23.32 -9.66
C ARG A 422 -7.73 24.57 -8.84
N ASP A 423 -8.91 24.68 -8.23
CA ASP A 423 -9.26 25.84 -7.42
C ASP A 423 -8.49 25.85 -6.10
N LEU A 424 -8.16 24.68 -5.53
CA LEU A 424 -7.24 24.60 -4.38
C LEU A 424 -5.84 25.08 -4.75
N VAL A 425 -5.33 24.70 -5.92
CA VAL A 425 -4.02 25.17 -6.41
C VAL A 425 -4.05 26.68 -6.59
N ALA A 426 -5.12 27.23 -7.19
CA ALA A 426 -5.26 28.66 -7.41
C ALA A 426 -5.27 29.46 -6.09
N ASP A 427 -5.97 28.95 -5.07
CA ASP A 427 -6.02 29.57 -3.73
C ASP A 427 -4.63 29.56 -3.04
N ILE A 428 -3.91 28.43 -3.10
CA ILE A 428 -2.57 28.32 -2.51
C ILE A 428 -1.56 29.23 -3.22
N VAL A 429 -1.62 29.31 -4.55
CA VAL A 429 -0.75 30.19 -5.35
C VAL A 429 -1.03 31.65 -5.03
N GLU A 430 -2.29 32.03 -4.91
CA GLU A 430 -2.69 33.37 -4.55
C GLU A 430 -2.20 33.76 -3.14
N GLN A 431 -2.42 32.90 -2.14
CA GLN A 431 -1.92 33.13 -0.77
C GLN A 431 -0.41 33.33 -0.74
N ARG A 432 0.35 32.50 -1.51
CA ARG A 432 1.80 32.68 -1.63
C ARG A 432 2.17 33.99 -2.28
N ALA A 433 1.42 34.42 -3.31
CA ALA A 433 1.63 35.67 -3.99
C ALA A 433 1.35 36.89 -3.05
N GLU A 434 0.30 36.82 -2.22
CA GLU A 434 0.04 37.84 -1.18
C GLU A 434 1.23 37.95 -0.23
N VAL A 435 1.79 36.84 0.25
CA VAL A 435 2.97 36.89 1.13
C VAL A 435 4.19 37.46 0.40
N LEU A 436 4.40 37.09 -0.85
CA LEU A 436 5.50 37.65 -1.65
C LEU A 436 5.34 39.16 -1.85
N SER A 437 4.13 39.66 -2.00
CA SER A 437 3.85 41.10 -2.16
C SER A 437 4.12 41.92 -0.88
N THR A 438 4.32 41.28 0.28
CA THR A 438 4.71 41.97 1.52
C THR A 438 6.20 42.33 1.59
N PHE A 439 7.02 41.86 0.63
CA PHE A 439 8.42 42.22 0.55
C PHE A 439 8.59 43.41 -0.38
N ASP A 440 9.11 44.53 0.14
CA ASP A 440 9.37 45.75 -0.66
C ASP A 440 10.42 45.48 -1.77
N ASP A 441 11.43 44.64 -1.46
CA ASP A 441 12.42 44.14 -2.39
C ASP A 441 12.31 42.61 -2.47
N PRO A 442 11.98 42.05 -3.64
CA PRO A 442 11.89 40.57 -3.83
C PRO A 442 13.16 39.79 -3.44
N GLU A 443 14.33 40.40 -3.55
CA GLU A 443 15.61 39.78 -3.18
C GLU A 443 15.65 39.47 -1.67
N THR A 444 14.96 40.23 -0.84
CA THR A 444 14.90 40.04 0.61
C THR A 444 14.13 38.75 1.02
N ALA A 445 13.36 38.17 0.12
CA ALA A 445 12.70 36.88 0.33
C ALA A 445 13.71 35.71 0.31
N PHE A 446 14.95 35.96 -0.12
CA PHE A 446 15.99 34.93 -0.26
C PHE A 446 17.29 35.37 0.43
N VAL A 447 17.88 34.47 1.20
CA VAL A 447 19.14 34.70 1.88
C VAL A 447 20.18 33.73 1.35
N ASN A 448 21.37 34.21 0.97
CA ASN A 448 22.46 33.35 0.54
C ASN A 448 22.81 32.34 1.66
N SER A 449 22.76 31.05 1.34
CA SER A 449 23.01 29.99 2.32
C SER A 449 24.51 29.84 2.68
N GLY A 450 25.42 30.48 1.95
CA GLY A 450 26.87 30.23 2.00
C GLY A 450 27.31 28.93 1.30
N VAL A 451 26.36 28.11 0.88
CA VAL A 451 26.64 26.84 0.16
C VAL A 451 26.70 27.11 -1.34
N ARG A 452 27.72 26.57 -2.00
CA ARG A 452 27.88 26.64 -3.46
C ARG A 452 28.40 25.33 -4.00
N THR A 453 28.06 25.00 -5.25
CA THR A 453 28.60 23.85 -5.95
C THR A 453 29.18 24.29 -7.31
N LYS A 454 30.16 23.57 -7.81
CA LYS A 454 30.73 23.85 -9.13
C LYS A 454 29.79 23.33 -10.21
N ALA A 455 29.43 24.18 -11.17
CA ALA A 455 28.60 23.85 -12.32
C ALA A 455 29.31 24.33 -13.59
N GLY A 456 29.92 23.43 -14.32
CA GLY A 456 30.75 23.76 -15.48
C GLY A 456 31.92 24.69 -15.09
N ASN A 457 32.03 25.85 -15.76
CA ASN A 457 33.07 26.86 -15.48
C ASN A 457 32.67 27.89 -14.40
N GLY A 458 31.47 27.79 -13.83
CA GLY A 458 30.95 28.72 -12.84
C GLY A 458 30.63 28.07 -11.49
N TRP A 459 30.17 28.90 -10.55
CA TRP A 459 29.67 28.48 -9.25
C TRP A 459 28.18 28.72 -9.17
N LEU A 460 27.40 27.68 -8.78
CA LEU A 460 26.00 27.78 -8.45
C LEU A 460 25.87 28.04 -6.95
N HIS A 461 25.25 29.14 -6.56
CA HIS A 461 24.98 29.52 -5.16
C HIS A 461 23.58 29.07 -4.77
N PHE A 462 23.46 28.51 -3.58
CA PHE A 462 22.17 28.13 -3.03
C PHE A 462 21.66 29.21 -2.08
N TYR A 463 20.37 29.50 -2.18
CA TYR A 463 19.69 30.48 -1.35
C TYR A 463 18.67 29.79 -0.44
N LYS A 464 18.52 30.30 0.77
CA LYS A 464 17.44 29.90 1.69
C LYS A 464 16.27 30.83 1.50
N MET A 465 15.08 30.27 1.29
CA MET A 465 13.85 31.04 1.27
C MET A 465 13.48 31.52 2.67
N SER A 466 12.90 32.72 2.78
CA SER A 466 12.27 33.21 4.00
C SER A 466 11.23 32.21 4.51
N PRO A 467 11.16 31.94 5.83
CA PRO A 467 10.13 31.09 6.39
C PRO A 467 8.70 31.49 6.02
N LYS A 468 8.46 32.78 5.81
CA LYS A 468 7.13 33.32 5.43
C LYS A 468 6.65 32.78 4.07
N VAL A 469 7.57 32.46 3.15
CA VAL A 469 7.27 31.99 1.78
C VAL A 469 7.21 30.47 1.68
N LYS A 470 7.51 29.75 2.77
CA LYS A 470 7.44 28.29 2.86
C LYS A 470 6.07 27.80 3.30
N GLY A 471 5.75 26.54 2.99
CA GLY A 471 4.49 25.91 3.37
C GLY A 471 3.39 26.02 2.31
N TYR A 472 3.72 26.54 1.14
CA TYR A 472 2.82 26.63 -0.03
C TYR A 472 3.15 25.59 -1.11
N GLU A 473 4.05 24.68 -0.81
CA GLU A 473 4.43 23.60 -1.72
C GLU A 473 3.29 22.60 -1.83
N ILE A 474 3.02 22.15 -3.08
CA ILE A 474 1.94 21.23 -3.39
C ILE A 474 2.56 19.97 -3.96
N VAL A 475 2.25 18.81 -3.37
CA VAL A 475 2.68 17.51 -3.87
C VAL A 475 1.46 16.75 -4.38
N PHE A 476 1.49 16.38 -5.67
CA PHE A 476 0.49 15.51 -6.27
C PHE A 476 1.02 14.08 -6.35
N ALA A 477 0.28 13.15 -5.78
CA ALA A 477 0.54 11.72 -5.92
C ALA A 477 -0.67 11.06 -6.59
N SER A 478 -0.42 10.22 -7.58
CA SER A 478 -1.48 9.48 -8.29
C SER A 478 -0.94 8.16 -8.82
N SER A 479 -1.74 7.11 -8.74
CA SER A 479 -1.48 5.84 -9.41
C SER A 479 -1.73 5.91 -10.92
N ASN A 480 -2.31 7.01 -11.43
CA ASN A 480 -2.61 7.23 -12.85
C ASN A 480 -1.79 8.40 -13.40
N ASN A 481 -0.80 8.10 -14.25
CA ASN A 481 0.06 9.11 -14.88
C ASN A 481 -0.71 10.20 -15.63
N LYS A 482 -1.87 9.88 -16.23
CA LYS A 482 -2.71 10.88 -16.92
C LYS A 482 -3.27 11.92 -15.94
N ALA A 483 -3.54 11.56 -14.70
CA ALA A 483 -4.01 12.51 -13.69
C ALA A 483 -2.90 13.48 -13.29
N CYS A 484 -1.65 13.03 -13.19
CA CYS A 484 -0.49 13.89 -12.93
C CYS A 484 -0.25 14.89 -14.07
N LEU A 485 -0.34 14.43 -15.33
CA LEU A 485 -0.12 15.28 -16.50
C LEU A 485 -1.14 16.42 -16.66
N LEU A 486 -2.34 16.29 -16.10
CA LEU A 486 -3.35 17.36 -16.11
C LEU A 486 -2.90 18.63 -15.36
N TYR A 487 -1.93 18.50 -14.43
CA TYR A 487 -1.45 19.60 -13.59
C TYR A 487 -0.02 20.05 -13.90
N THR A 488 0.78 19.16 -14.51
CA THR A 488 2.21 19.40 -14.73
C THR A 488 2.58 19.84 -16.15
N SER A 489 1.69 19.60 -17.13
CA SER A 489 1.89 20.06 -18.49
C SER A 489 0.85 21.12 -18.84
N PRO A 490 1.24 22.34 -19.21
CA PRO A 490 0.31 23.27 -19.85
C PRO A 490 -0.27 22.57 -21.07
N SER A 491 -1.60 22.50 -21.16
CA SER A 491 -2.26 21.96 -22.36
C SER A 491 -1.78 22.77 -23.58
N PRO A 492 -1.42 22.12 -24.71
CA PRO A 492 -1.16 22.86 -25.95
C PRO A 492 -2.30 23.79 -26.38
N ARG A 493 -3.51 23.55 -25.87
CA ARG A 493 -4.68 24.43 -26.07
C ARG A 493 -4.65 25.68 -25.19
N ASP A 494 -3.92 25.67 -24.08
CA ASP A 494 -3.79 26.82 -23.18
C ASP A 494 -2.73 27.81 -23.68
N ILE A 495 -1.85 27.40 -24.63
CA ILE A 495 -0.77 28.20 -25.20
C ILE A 495 -1.22 28.86 -26.52
N SER A 496 -2.28 28.37 -27.17
CA SER A 496 -2.78 28.89 -28.45
C SER A 496 -3.77 30.04 -28.33
N GLY A 497 -3.80 30.73 -27.24
CA GLY A 497 -4.68 31.86 -26.92
C GLY A 497 -3.99 33.22 -26.85
N SER A 498 -2.98 33.46 -27.72
CA SER A 498 -2.45 34.80 -27.98
C SER A 498 -2.89 35.27 -29.38
#